data_1c64a84f5e2950c3ec040ca03c24450b
#
_entry.id   1c64a84f5e2950c3ec040ca03c24450b
#
_cell.length_a   1.000
_cell.length_b   1.000
_cell.length_c   1.000
_cell.angle_alpha   90.00
_cell.angle_beta   90.00
_cell.angle_gamma   90.00
#
_symmetry.space_group_name_H-M   'P 1'
#
loop_
_entity.id
_entity.type
_entity.pdbx_description
1 polymer ?
#
loop_
_entity_poly.entity_id
_entity_poly.type
_entity_poly.pdbx_seq_one_letter_code
_entity_poly.pdbx_strand_id
1 'polypeptide(L)'
;MKRITNERYQETYYTETLENGLRVVLWYKPGYARSLFMMATPLGAMDLMQEDAQGNTYSYPAGIAHFLEHKMFEKQDQDVMNEFSRMGANVNAFTSYNETAYYFSTSGSIEGPLDLLLDFVQQLDISDASVEKEKGIIVSELNMYQQMSDSRLLMETYQSLFHEHPLKYDIGGDENSVRSTTRQQLEACYQRNYHPGTMMLVGVSGKDPEQIMEQIRRNQRSKQFAPLCPIHRRPIREAASVVRERHAFSMDITVPKLAVACKLAPCVDALERLRREWCIRLAQDLCFSSLNPQYQRWLDEGIISDFVGADVDLGADHGVLLFYTETQKTAAFEALVDDVCKQMAALTVDEEALQSLKHRYFGSAVRSLGSFDDIAIGYIRSAFAGYDYFAGMDIIDAIRAEDILEVCRSLDLTHRSVVVITPKR
;
A
#
# COMPACT_ATOMS: atom_id res chain seq x y z
N MET A 1 28.48 5.74 6.65
CA MET A 1 27.37 4.81 7.00
C MET A 1 27.16 4.81 8.51
N LYS A 2 25.91 4.91 8.97
CA LYS A 2 25.54 4.85 10.39
C LYS A 2 24.96 3.48 10.71
N ARG A 3 25.49 2.80 11.74
CA ARG A 3 24.94 1.55 12.27
C ARG A 3 23.84 1.86 13.28
N ILE A 4 22.70 1.18 13.17
CA ILE A 4 21.58 1.26 14.10
C ILE A 4 21.28 -0.16 14.58
N THR A 5 21.15 -0.32 15.89
CA THR A 5 20.77 -1.59 16.51
C THR A 5 19.53 -1.37 17.36
N ASN A 6 18.50 -2.16 17.13
CA ASN A 6 17.33 -2.23 17.99
C ASN A 6 17.47 -3.47 18.89
N GLU A 7 17.73 -3.24 20.18
CA GLU A 7 17.98 -4.33 21.15
C GLU A 7 16.71 -5.13 21.46
N ARG A 8 15.53 -4.48 21.43
CA ARG A 8 14.25 -5.16 21.68
C ARG A 8 13.97 -6.25 20.66
N TYR A 9 14.21 -5.95 19.39
CA TYR A 9 13.96 -6.86 18.27
C TYR A 9 15.21 -7.61 17.82
N GLN A 10 16.39 -7.33 18.40
CA GLN A 10 17.71 -7.87 18.04
C GLN A 10 18.04 -7.68 16.56
N GLU A 11 17.62 -6.56 16.00
CA GLU A 11 17.83 -6.20 14.61
C GLU A 11 18.94 -5.16 14.45
N THR A 12 19.74 -5.33 13.40
CA THR A 12 20.80 -4.39 13.06
C THR A 12 20.68 -4.00 11.59
N TYR A 13 20.70 -2.70 11.32
CA TYR A 13 20.76 -2.17 9.97
C TYR A 13 21.69 -0.97 9.90
N TYR A 14 22.07 -0.64 8.69
CA TYR A 14 22.97 0.47 8.38
C TYR A 14 22.27 1.44 7.47
N THR A 15 22.49 2.74 7.66
CA THR A 15 21.83 3.77 6.84
C THR A 15 22.82 4.82 6.40
N GLU A 16 22.62 5.33 5.19
CA GLU A 16 23.38 6.44 4.63
C GLU A 16 22.49 7.20 3.63
N THR A 17 22.62 8.53 3.64
CA THR A 17 22.11 9.36 2.55
C THR A 17 23.30 9.76 1.69
N LEU A 18 23.29 9.38 0.42
CA LEU A 18 24.36 9.66 -0.52
C LEU A 18 24.37 11.13 -0.98
N GLU A 19 25.43 11.57 -1.64
CA GLU A 19 25.59 12.95 -2.11
C GLU A 19 24.47 13.39 -3.08
N ASN A 20 23.94 12.47 -3.88
CA ASN A 20 22.79 12.71 -4.78
C ASN A 20 21.42 12.64 -4.07
N GLY A 21 21.41 12.44 -2.76
CA GLY A 21 20.21 12.38 -1.92
C GLY A 21 19.59 10.99 -1.77
N LEU A 22 20.08 9.95 -2.46
CA LEU A 22 19.54 8.59 -2.33
C LEU A 22 19.69 8.09 -0.89
N ARG A 23 18.60 7.73 -0.28
CA ARG A 23 18.58 7.11 1.06
C ARG A 23 18.77 5.60 0.91
N VAL A 24 19.82 5.07 1.53
CA VAL A 24 20.16 3.65 1.51
C VAL A 24 20.05 3.07 2.90
N VAL A 25 19.36 1.93 3.01
CA VAL A 25 19.21 1.16 4.24
C VAL A 25 19.62 -0.27 3.96
N LEU A 26 20.56 -0.81 4.74
CA LEU A 26 21.05 -2.17 4.60
C LEU A 26 20.79 -2.94 5.89
N TRP A 27 19.81 -3.83 5.83
CA TRP A 27 19.48 -4.73 6.93
C TRP A 27 20.42 -5.94 6.91
N TYR A 28 21.12 -6.15 8.01
CA TYR A 28 22.12 -7.20 8.10
C TYR A 28 21.55 -8.47 8.74
N LYS A 29 21.45 -9.53 7.95
CA LYS A 29 20.93 -10.84 8.35
C LYS A 29 22.03 -11.91 8.18
N PRO A 30 23.02 -11.99 9.10
CA PRO A 30 24.12 -12.92 8.97
C PRO A 30 23.64 -14.37 8.93
N GLY A 31 24.30 -15.20 8.10
CA GLY A 31 23.95 -16.60 7.93
C GLY A 31 22.88 -16.90 6.88
N TYR A 32 22.20 -15.90 6.35
CA TYR A 32 21.26 -16.10 5.26
C TYR A 32 21.97 -16.04 3.89
N ALA A 33 21.68 -17.01 3.04
CA ALA A 33 22.18 -17.02 1.65
C ALA A 33 21.38 -16.08 0.74
N ARG A 34 20.06 -15.93 1.00
CA ARG A 34 19.19 -15.03 0.24
C ARG A 34 19.57 -13.57 0.50
N SER A 35 19.52 -12.78 -0.54
CA SER A 35 19.54 -11.32 -0.47
C SER A 35 18.34 -10.76 -1.23
N LEU A 36 17.82 -9.62 -0.76
CA LEU A 36 16.75 -8.87 -1.42
C LEU A 36 17.15 -7.39 -1.42
N PHE A 37 16.94 -6.74 -2.56
CA PHE A 37 17.11 -5.29 -2.69
C PHE A 37 15.86 -4.69 -3.33
N MET A 38 15.31 -3.67 -2.68
CA MET A 38 14.09 -2.98 -3.12
C MET A 38 14.37 -1.48 -3.22
N MET A 39 14.14 -0.93 -4.41
CA MET A 39 14.23 0.50 -4.69
C MET A 39 12.83 1.05 -4.93
N ALA A 40 12.43 2.08 -4.18
CA ALA A 40 11.09 2.63 -4.24
C ALA A 40 11.09 4.15 -4.36
N THR A 41 10.01 4.64 -4.97
CA THR A 41 9.65 6.06 -5.03
C THR A 41 8.31 6.28 -4.33
N PRO A 42 8.09 7.42 -3.63
CA PRO A 42 6.79 7.78 -3.04
C PRO A 42 5.79 8.28 -4.10
N LEU A 43 5.77 7.65 -5.25
CA LEU A 43 4.78 7.84 -6.31
C LEU A 43 3.87 6.63 -6.35
N GLY A 44 2.60 6.83 -6.10
CA GLY A 44 1.58 5.79 -6.18
C GLY A 44 0.35 6.23 -6.97
N ALA A 45 -0.69 5.40 -6.97
CA ALA A 45 -1.91 5.67 -7.71
C ALA A 45 -2.68 6.92 -7.22
N MET A 46 -2.42 7.37 -6.00
CA MET A 46 -3.03 8.59 -5.46
C MET A 46 -2.33 9.88 -5.87
N ASP A 47 -1.15 9.83 -6.50
CA ASP A 47 -0.35 11.00 -6.86
C ASP A 47 -0.77 11.64 -8.19
N LEU A 48 -2.07 11.81 -8.40
CA LEU A 48 -2.64 12.38 -9.62
C LEU A 48 -2.51 13.91 -9.70
N MET A 49 -2.38 14.57 -8.55
CA MET A 49 -2.11 15.99 -8.48
C MET A 49 -0.96 16.26 -7.52
N GLN A 50 0.06 16.92 -8.03
CA GLN A 50 1.27 17.24 -7.27
C GLN A 50 1.55 18.74 -7.35
N GLU A 51 2.27 19.25 -6.36
CA GLU A 51 2.66 20.66 -6.27
C GLU A 51 4.15 20.74 -5.86
N ASP A 52 4.89 21.65 -6.51
CA ASP A 52 6.28 21.95 -6.13
C ASP A 52 6.36 23.06 -5.08
N ALA A 53 7.57 23.30 -4.57
CA ALA A 53 7.83 24.34 -3.57
C ALA A 53 7.53 25.76 -4.05
N GLN A 54 7.37 25.99 -5.36
CA GLN A 54 7.04 27.27 -5.97
C GLN A 54 5.52 27.44 -6.18
N GLY A 55 4.71 26.43 -5.86
CA GLY A 55 3.26 26.42 -6.03
C GLY A 55 2.79 26.03 -7.44
N ASN A 56 3.69 25.55 -8.30
CA ASN A 56 3.28 25.01 -9.60
C ASN A 56 2.61 23.66 -9.40
N THR A 57 1.47 23.48 -10.06
CA THR A 57 0.68 22.24 -9.96
C THR A 57 0.85 21.38 -11.21
N TYR A 58 0.93 20.07 -10.98
CA TYR A 58 1.08 19.05 -12.03
C TYR A 58 -0.05 18.05 -11.89
N SER A 59 -0.73 17.76 -13.01
CA SER A 59 -1.83 16.79 -13.05
C SER A 59 -1.50 15.65 -13.98
N TYR A 60 -1.81 14.45 -13.57
CA TYR A 60 -1.54 13.22 -14.31
C TYR A 60 -2.83 12.40 -14.49
N PRO A 61 -2.95 11.65 -15.59
CA PRO A 61 -4.05 10.69 -15.75
C PRO A 61 -3.98 9.59 -14.68
N ALA A 62 -5.13 9.06 -14.27
CA ALA A 62 -5.19 7.91 -13.38
C ALA A 62 -4.43 6.72 -14.00
N GLY A 63 -3.71 5.98 -13.15
CA GLY A 63 -2.87 4.86 -13.59
C GLY A 63 -1.46 5.25 -14.07
N ILE A 64 -1.06 6.53 -14.04
CA ILE A 64 0.27 6.96 -14.54
C ILE A 64 1.43 6.26 -13.83
N ALA A 65 1.33 6.03 -12.50
CA ALA A 65 2.36 5.35 -11.72
C ALA A 65 2.52 3.89 -12.15
N HIS A 66 1.41 3.17 -12.32
CA HIS A 66 1.39 1.80 -12.81
C HIS A 66 1.88 1.70 -14.26
N PHE A 67 1.49 2.65 -15.11
CA PHE A 67 2.00 2.70 -16.47
C PHE A 67 3.53 2.87 -16.50
N LEU A 68 4.08 3.75 -15.65
CA LEU A 68 5.53 3.90 -15.51
C LEU A 68 6.18 2.60 -15.02
N GLU A 69 5.57 1.90 -14.05
CA GLU A 69 6.09 0.61 -13.59
C GLU A 69 6.31 -0.36 -14.75
N HIS A 70 5.30 -0.54 -15.61
CA HIS A 70 5.42 -1.38 -16.82
C HIS A 70 6.55 -0.91 -17.73
N LYS A 71 6.66 0.39 -17.96
CA LYS A 71 7.65 0.96 -18.89
C LYS A 71 9.08 0.91 -18.38
N MET A 72 9.28 0.84 -17.05
CA MET A 72 10.64 0.76 -16.50
C MET A 72 11.36 -0.54 -16.85
N PHE A 73 10.65 -1.63 -17.09
CA PHE A 73 11.26 -2.92 -17.48
C PHE A 73 11.67 -2.98 -18.95
N GLU A 74 11.27 -2.02 -19.78
CA GLU A 74 11.65 -1.94 -21.19
C GLU A 74 12.92 -1.09 -21.34
N LYS A 75 13.94 -1.64 -21.98
CA LYS A 75 15.19 -0.93 -22.31
C LYS A 75 15.59 -1.28 -23.75
N GLN A 76 15.57 -0.29 -24.64
CA GLN A 76 15.95 -0.48 -26.05
C GLN A 76 15.28 -1.70 -26.71
N ASP A 77 13.96 -1.85 -26.49
CA ASP A 77 13.16 -3.00 -26.91
C ASP A 77 13.59 -4.36 -26.30
N GLN A 78 14.41 -4.37 -25.23
CA GLN A 78 14.76 -5.56 -24.48
C GLN A 78 14.04 -5.57 -23.11
N ASP A 79 13.69 -6.76 -22.66
CA ASP A 79 13.09 -6.97 -21.34
C ASP A 79 14.18 -7.13 -20.28
N VAL A 80 14.25 -6.19 -19.35
CA VAL A 80 15.19 -6.18 -18.23
C VAL A 80 15.05 -7.42 -17.35
N MET A 81 13.84 -8.01 -17.26
CA MET A 81 13.60 -9.24 -16.49
C MET A 81 14.47 -10.41 -16.95
N ASN A 82 14.71 -10.50 -18.27
CA ASN A 82 15.59 -11.53 -18.84
C ASN A 82 17.06 -11.35 -18.40
N GLU A 83 17.52 -10.11 -18.20
CA GLU A 83 18.88 -9.86 -17.72
C GLU A 83 19.05 -10.31 -16.27
N PHE A 84 18.09 -10.03 -15.39
CA PHE A 84 18.08 -10.55 -14.01
C PHE A 84 18.08 -12.07 -13.99
N SER A 85 17.26 -12.72 -14.80
CA SER A 85 17.14 -14.17 -14.87
C SER A 85 18.49 -14.81 -15.29
N ARG A 86 19.22 -14.22 -16.23
CA ARG A 86 20.56 -14.69 -16.64
C ARG A 86 21.60 -14.60 -15.52
N MET A 87 21.41 -13.67 -14.57
CA MET A 87 22.27 -13.52 -13.38
C MET A 87 21.80 -14.34 -12.19
N GLY A 88 20.76 -15.20 -12.36
CA GLY A 88 20.20 -16.02 -11.28
C GLY A 88 19.44 -15.19 -10.22
N ALA A 89 18.85 -14.10 -10.62
CA ALA A 89 18.03 -13.24 -9.77
C ALA A 89 16.58 -13.24 -10.25
N ASN A 90 15.63 -13.21 -9.31
CA ASN A 90 14.22 -13.00 -9.56
C ASN A 90 13.91 -11.53 -9.33
N VAL A 91 13.40 -10.85 -10.35
CA VAL A 91 12.99 -9.44 -10.28
C VAL A 91 11.47 -9.32 -10.32
N ASN A 92 10.94 -8.32 -9.65
CA ASN A 92 9.53 -7.96 -9.71
C ASN A 92 9.36 -6.46 -9.38
N ALA A 93 8.15 -5.95 -9.60
CA ALA A 93 7.75 -4.62 -9.17
C ALA A 93 6.29 -4.62 -8.73
N PHE A 94 5.87 -3.56 -8.10
CA PHE A 94 4.47 -3.28 -7.83
C PHE A 94 4.23 -1.78 -7.68
N THR A 95 3.04 -1.37 -8.04
CA THR A 95 2.49 -0.06 -7.74
C THR A 95 1.39 -0.20 -6.70
N SER A 96 1.44 0.63 -5.67
CA SER A 96 0.38 0.75 -4.67
C SER A 96 -0.26 2.14 -4.73
N TYR A 97 -1.09 2.46 -3.75
CA TYR A 97 -1.69 3.79 -3.67
C TYR A 97 -0.68 4.89 -3.32
N ASN A 98 0.40 4.57 -2.59
CA ASN A 98 1.35 5.55 -2.07
C ASN A 98 2.79 5.40 -2.58
N GLU A 99 3.15 4.26 -3.18
CA GLU A 99 4.50 3.99 -3.64
C GLU A 99 4.52 3.09 -4.88
N THR A 100 5.61 3.19 -5.64
CA THR A 100 6.02 2.20 -6.64
C THR A 100 7.38 1.65 -6.26
N ALA A 101 7.53 0.33 -6.28
CA ALA A 101 8.74 -0.35 -5.87
C ALA A 101 9.20 -1.38 -6.91
N TYR A 102 10.51 -1.47 -7.08
CA TYR A 102 11.23 -2.42 -7.94
C TYR A 102 12.19 -3.20 -7.08
N TYR A 103 12.19 -4.51 -7.18
CA TYR A 103 13.04 -5.33 -6.32
C TYR A 103 13.50 -6.61 -7.00
N PHE A 104 14.63 -7.08 -6.54
CA PHE A 104 15.09 -8.42 -6.89
C PHE A 104 15.48 -9.22 -5.66
N SER A 105 15.45 -10.54 -5.78
CA SER A 105 16.02 -11.46 -4.82
C SER A 105 16.92 -12.48 -5.50
N THR A 106 18.00 -12.85 -4.81
CA THR A 106 18.94 -13.88 -5.27
C THR A 106 19.59 -14.59 -4.08
N SER A 107 20.04 -15.83 -4.29
CA SER A 107 20.96 -16.54 -3.38
C SER A 107 22.38 -16.62 -3.94
N GLY A 108 22.62 -16.02 -5.10
CA GLY A 108 23.90 -15.94 -5.77
C GLY A 108 24.69 -14.66 -5.52
N SER A 109 25.45 -14.23 -6.54
CA SER A 109 26.08 -12.91 -6.54
C SER A 109 25.04 -11.82 -6.61
N ILE A 110 25.25 -10.75 -5.82
CA ILE A 110 24.39 -9.56 -5.83
C ILE A 110 24.95 -8.46 -6.73
N GLU A 111 26.22 -8.52 -7.12
CA GLU A 111 26.91 -7.41 -7.79
C GLU A 111 26.22 -6.98 -9.06
N GLY A 112 26.04 -7.88 -10.02
CA GLY A 112 25.37 -7.59 -11.28
C GLY A 112 23.92 -7.17 -11.10
N PRO A 113 23.07 -7.96 -10.39
CA PRO A 113 21.69 -7.60 -10.15
C PRO A 113 21.49 -6.26 -9.42
N LEU A 114 22.36 -5.91 -8.47
CA LEU A 114 22.25 -4.64 -7.74
C LEU A 114 22.58 -3.45 -8.64
N ASP A 115 23.66 -3.52 -9.42
CA ASP A 115 23.97 -2.49 -10.40
C ASP A 115 22.85 -2.35 -11.44
N LEU A 116 22.31 -3.46 -11.95
CA LEU A 116 21.20 -3.44 -12.88
C LEU A 116 19.94 -2.80 -12.28
N LEU A 117 19.58 -3.12 -11.00
CA LEU A 117 18.44 -2.50 -10.31
C LEU A 117 18.61 -0.98 -10.24
N LEU A 118 19.77 -0.52 -9.80
CA LEU A 118 20.08 0.90 -9.68
C LEU A 118 20.07 1.60 -11.06
N ASP A 119 20.49 0.92 -12.13
CA ASP A 119 20.60 1.49 -13.46
C ASP A 119 19.25 1.61 -14.14
N PHE A 120 18.42 0.54 -14.14
CA PHE A 120 17.17 0.60 -14.89
C PHE A 120 16.12 1.48 -14.20
N VAL A 121 16.07 1.49 -12.86
CA VAL A 121 15.09 2.33 -12.14
C VAL A 121 15.40 3.83 -12.24
N GLN A 122 16.66 4.19 -12.51
CA GLN A 122 17.10 5.58 -12.64
C GLN A 122 17.24 6.05 -14.11
N GLN A 123 16.75 5.28 -15.06
CA GLN A 123 16.78 5.66 -16.48
C GLN A 123 15.50 5.19 -17.18
N LEU A 124 14.69 6.14 -17.63
CA LEU A 124 13.52 5.86 -18.46
C LEU A 124 13.91 5.95 -19.94
N ASP A 125 13.70 4.88 -20.71
CA ASP A 125 13.93 4.81 -22.15
C ASP A 125 12.66 4.29 -22.83
N ILE A 126 11.83 5.21 -23.32
CA ILE A 126 10.53 4.89 -23.94
C ILE A 126 10.34 5.58 -25.27
N SER A 127 9.65 4.93 -26.19
CA SER A 127 9.22 5.47 -27.48
C SER A 127 7.70 5.61 -27.54
N ASP A 128 7.20 6.44 -28.46
CA ASP A 128 5.75 6.54 -28.68
C ASP A 128 5.15 5.19 -29.10
N ALA A 129 5.87 4.42 -29.91
CA ALA A 129 5.42 3.09 -30.33
C ALA A 129 5.34 2.11 -29.16
N SER A 130 6.31 2.14 -28.23
CA SER A 130 6.29 1.28 -27.04
C SER A 130 5.18 1.67 -26.06
N VAL A 131 4.91 2.97 -25.90
CA VAL A 131 3.78 3.47 -25.10
C VAL A 131 2.44 3.01 -25.68
N GLU A 132 2.24 3.14 -27.00
CA GLU A 132 1.00 2.69 -27.65
C GLU A 132 0.77 1.18 -27.52
N LYS A 133 1.83 0.38 -27.63
CA LYS A 133 1.76 -1.08 -27.40
C LYS A 133 1.32 -1.41 -25.97
N GLU A 134 1.89 -0.73 -24.96
CA GLU A 134 1.62 -0.99 -23.56
C GLU A 134 0.20 -0.66 -23.14
N LYS A 135 -0.44 0.35 -23.75
CA LYS A 135 -1.85 0.68 -23.51
C LYS A 135 -2.77 -0.53 -23.67
N GLY A 136 -2.54 -1.35 -24.68
CA GLY A 136 -3.32 -2.55 -24.91
C GLY A 136 -3.15 -3.61 -23.81
N ILE A 137 -1.93 -3.76 -23.30
CA ILE A 137 -1.60 -4.70 -22.23
C ILE A 137 -2.27 -4.26 -20.94
N ILE A 138 -2.10 -3.00 -20.51
CA ILE A 138 -2.70 -2.45 -19.29
C ILE A 138 -4.23 -2.49 -19.35
N VAL A 139 -4.86 -2.14 -20.49
CA VAL A 139 -6.31 -2.24 -20.65
C VAL A 139 -6.80 -3.68 -20.51
N SER A 140 -6.04 -4.66 -21.04
CA SER A 140 -6.37 -6.07 -20.89
C SER A 140 -6.29 -6.53 -19.43
N GLU A 141 -5.29 -6.05 -18.71
CA GLU A 141 -5.13 -6.30 -17.27
C GLU A 141 -6.27 -5.68 -16.45
N LEU A 142 -6.61 -4.42 -16.70
CA LEU A 142 -7.76 -3.76 -16.06
C LEU A 142 -9.06 -4.54 -16.29
N ASN A 143 -9.30 -5.01 -17.51
CA ASN A 143 -10.47 -5.83 -17.83
C ASN A 143 -10.47 -7.16 -17.08
N MET A 144 -9.32 -7.76 -16.85
CA MET A 144 -9.20 -8.96 -16.02
C MET A 144 -9.61 -8.67 -14.56
N TYR A 145 -9.08 -7.62 -13.95
CA TYR A 145 -9.46 -7.24 -12.57
C TYR A 145 -10.94 -6.86 -12.45
N GLN A 146 -11.52 -6.21 -13.44
CA GLN A 146 -12.95 -5.89 -13.46
C GLN A 146 -13.86 -7.12 -13.49
N GLN A 147 -13.36 -8.27 -13.94
CA GLN A 147 -14.09 -9.54 -13.90
C GLN A 147 -13.97 -10.27 -12.56
N MET A 148 -13.01 -9.90 -11.73
CA MET A 148 -12.82 -10.46 -10.38
C MET A 148 -13.78 -9.78 -9.40
N SER A 149 -14.70 -10.56 -8.83
CA SER A 149 -15.79 -10.04 -7.99
C SER A 149 -15.28 -9.29 -6.76
N ASP A 150 -14.16 -9.72 -6.17
CA ASP A 150 -13.60 -9.09 -4.97
C ASP A 150 -12.97 -7.73 -5.29
N SER A 151 -12.17 -7.65 -6.35
CA SER A 151 -11.61 -6.39 -6.85
C SER A 151 -12.73 -5.42 -7.23
N ARG A 152 -13.76 -5.94 -7.90
CA ARG A 152 -14.91 -5.13 -8.30
C ARG A 152 -15.71 -4.61 -7.12
N LEU A 153 -15.92 -5.43 -6.07
CA LEU A 153 -16.59 -5.02 -4.85
C LEU A 153 -15.87 -3.86 -4.17
N LEU A 154 -14.54 -3.98 -4.00
CA LEU A 154 -13.71 -2.94 -3.38
C LEU A 154 -13.73 -1.64 -4.20
N MET A 155 -13.54 -1.76 -5.52
CA MET A 155 -13.51 -0.58 -6.40
C MET A 155 -14.84 0.17 -6.43
N GLU A 156 -15.96 -0.53 -6.56
CA GLU A 156 -17.30 0.08 -6.50
C GLU A 156 -17.61 0.66 -5.12
N THR A 157 -17.02 0.11 -4.06
CA THR A 157 -17.11 0.66 -2.71
C THR A 157 -16.40 2.01 -2.65
N TYR A 158 -15.17 2.11 -3.11
CA TYR A 158 -14.43 3.38 -3.15
C TYR A 158 -15.11 4.43 -4.05
N GLN A 159 -15.61 4.02 -5.22
CA GLN A 159 -16.39 4.89 -6.11
C GLN A 159 -17.71 5.37 -5.48
N SER A 160 -18.28 4.59 -4.59
CA SER A 160 -19.49 4.98 -3.86
C SER A 160 -19.20 5.91 -2.68
N LEU A 161 -17.99 5.84 -2.12
CA LEU A 161 -17.57 6.70 -1.03
C LEU A 161 -17.07 8.06 -1.50
N PHE A 162 -16.18 8.13 -2.51
CA PHE A 162 -15.37 9.30 -2.81
C PHE A 162 -15.84 10.06 -4.04
N HIS A 163 -16.00 11.40 -3.88
CA HIS A 163 -16.34 12.32 -4.97
C HIS A 163 -15.10 12.66 -5.80
N GLU A 164 -14.03 13.11 -5.14
CA GLU A 164 -12.83 13.64 -5.79
C GLU A 164 -11.57 12.85 -5.46
N HIS A 165 -11.54 12.12 -4.35
CA HIS A 165 -10.34 11.44 -3.88
C HIS A 165 -9.89 10.33 -4.87
N PRO A 166 -8.57 10.22 -5.17
CA PRO A 166 -8.04 9.26 -6.14
C PRO A 166 -8.29 7.77 -5.82
N LEU A 167 -8.60 7.42 -4.58
CA LEU A 167 -9.02 6.05 -4.21
C LEU A 167 -10.23 5.55 -5.03
N LYS A 168 -11.02 6.45 -5.64
CA LYS A 168 -12.10 6.06 -6.54
C LYS A 168 -11.63 5.43 -7.86
N TYR A 169 -10.34 5.53 -8.19
CA TYR A 169 -9.75 4.93 -9.38
C TYR A 169 -9.01 3.64 -9.03
N ASP A 170 -9.01 2.70 -9.96
CA ASP A 170 -8.12 1.55 -9.88
C ASP A 170 -6.64 2.01 -9.91
N ILE A 171 -5.76 1.24 -9.31
CA ILE A 171 -4.30 1.53 -9.30
C ILE A 171 -3.78 1.66 -10.74
N GLY A 172 -4.26 0.83 -11.65
CA GLY A 172 -3.96 0.91 -13.08
C GLY A 172 -4.73 2.00 -13.83
N GLY A 173 -5.61 2.75 -13.16
CA GLY A 173 -6.47 3.75 -13.78
C GLY A 173 -7.75 3.17 -14.37
N ASP A 174 -8.20 3.73 -15.47
CA ASP A 174 -9.30 3.24 -16.29
C ASP A 174 -8.91 3.24 -17.78
N GLU A 175 -9.73 2.59 -18.62
CA GLU A 175 -9.44 2.50 -20.05
C GLU A 175 -9.25 3.87 -20.72
N ASN A 176 -10.02 4.89 -20.34
CA ASN A 176 -9.92 6.22 -20.94
C ASN A 176 -8.62 6.92 -20.51
N SER A 177 -8.29 6.87 -19.23
CA SER A 177 -7.06 7.45 -18.70
C SER A 177 -5.81 6.78 -19.29
N VAL A 178 -5.79 5.45 -19.37
CA VAL A 178 -4.69 4.69 -19.99
C VAL A 178 -4.55 5.03 -21.47
N ARG A 179 -5.65 5.03 -22.23
CA ARG A 179 -5.61 5.37 -23.68
C ARG A 179 -5.19 6.81 -23.95
N SER A 180 -5.51 7.75 -23.07
CA SER A 180 -5.14 9.16 -23.20
C SER A 180 -3.73 9.48 -22.72
N THR A 181 -3.08 8.58 -21.97
CA THR A 181 -1.71 8.78 -21.48
C THR A 181 -0.73 8.91 -22.64
N THR A 182 0.12 9.92 -22.58
CA THR A 182 1.13 10.22 -23.59
C THR A 182 2.53 9.96 -23.06
N ARG A 183 3.48 9.72 -23.98
CA ARG A 183 4.90 9.64 -23.66
C ARG A 183 5.39 10.85 -22.86
N GLN A 184 5.02 12.07 -23.27
CA GLN A 184 5.43 13.31 -22.61
C GLN A 184 4.93 13.37 -21.16
N GLN A 185 3.72 12.88 -20.87
CA GLN A 185 3.19 12.82 -19.49
C GLN A 185 3.98 11.81 -18.65
N LEU A 186 4.32 10.64 -19.22
CA LEU A 186 5.16 9.63 -18.54
C LEU A 186 6.55 10.18 -18.23
N GLU A 187 7.22 10.78 -19.22
CA GLU A 187 8.55 11.40 -19.05
C GLU A 187 8.50 12.51 -18.00
N ALA A 188 7.50 13.38 -18.03
CA ALA A 188 7.35 14.47 -17.08
C ALA A 188 7.06 13.96 -15.65
N CYS A 189 6.24 12.92 -15.49
CA CYS A 189 5.97 12.27 -14.20
C CYS A 189 7.24 11.60 -13.67
N TYR A 190 7.95 10.84 -14.52
CA TYR A 190 9.21 10.19 -14.16
C TYR A 190 10.26 11.19 -13.68
N GLN A 191 10.53 12.25 -14.43
CA GLN A 191 11.55 13.25 -14.11
C GLN A 191 11.34 13.90 -12.74
N ARG A 192 10.06 14.04 -12.30
CA ARG A 192 9.75 14.64 -11.01
C ARG A 192 9.82 13.64 -9.86
N ASN A 193 9.46 12.38 -10.11
CA ASN A 193 9.22 11.41 -9.04
C ASN A 193 10.36 10.39 -8.86
N TYR A 194 11.25 10.21 -9.84
CA TYR A 194 12.31 9.20 -9.82
C TYR A 194 13.72 9.79 -9.57
N HIS A 195 13.76 10.99 -8.98
CA HIS A 195 15.04 11.56 -8.56
C HIS A 195 15.57 10.80 -7.33
N PRO A 196 16.88 10.45 -7.27
CA PRO A 196 17.46 9.73 -6.13
C PRO A 196 17.15 10.38 -4.77
N GLY A 197 17.08 11.72 -4.71
CA GLY A 197 16.73 12.44 -3.49
C GLY A 197 15.31 12.22 -2.95
N THR A 198 14.39 11.66 -3.76
CA THR A 198 13.04 11.25 -3.32
C THR A 198 12.97 9.75 -3.06
N MET A 199 13.85 8.98 -3.67
CA MET A 199 13.83 7.52 -3.62
C MET A 199 14.53 6.95 -2.39
N MET A 200 14.27 5.67 -2.15
CA MET A 200 14.92 4.88 -1.11
C MET A 200 15.30 3.51 -1.65
N LEU A 201 16.50 3.06 -1.29
CA LEU A 201 16.95 1.68 -1.49
C LEU A 201 17.02 0.98 -0.15
N VAL A 202 16.30 -0.13 -0.01
CA VAL A 202 16.41 -1.03 1.16
C VAL A 202 16.97 -2.37 0.70
N GLY A 203 18.11 -2.76 1.25
CA GLY A 203 18.71 -4.08 1.06
C GLY A 203 18.60 -4.92 2.32
N VAL A 204 18.23 -6.19 2.19
CA VAL A 204 18.22 -7.18 3.28
C VAL A 204 19.13 -8.33 2.86
N SER A 205 20.25 -8.52 3.58
CA SER A 205 21.28 -9.46 3.16
C SER A 205 22.12 -9.99 4.32
N GLY A 206 22.63 -11.22 4.16
CA GLY A 206 23.66 -11.77 5.04
C GLY A 206 25.10 -11.38 4.66
N LYS A 207 25.28 -10.66 3.54
CA LYS A 207 26.59 -10.21 3.06
C LYS A 207 27.04 -8.94 3.80
N ASP A 208 28.34 -8.64 3.70
CA ASP A 208 28.96 -7.50 4.37
C ASP A 208 28.34 -6.16 3.91
N PRO A 209 27.69 -5.40 4.82
CA PRO A 209 27.03 -4.14 4.48
C PRO A 209 27.98 -3.07 3.94
N GLU A 210 29.28 -3.06 4.36
CA GLU A 210 30.23 -2.07 3.86
C GLU A 210 30.59 -2.30 2.39
N GLN A 211 30.74 -3.56 1.99
CA GLN A 211 31.01 -3.93 0.59
C GLN A 211 29.80 -3.57 -0.29
N ILE A 212 28.58 -3.86 0.18
CA ILE A 212 27.34 -3.50 -0.52
C ILE A 212 27.25 -1.97 -0.67
N MET A 213 27.47 -1.23 0.42
CA MET A 213 27.40 0.23 0.41
C MET A 213 28.44 0.84 -0.55
N GLU A 214 29.66 0.32 -0.58
CA GLU A 214 30.70 0.82 -1.50
C GLU A 214 30.34 0.54 -2.97
N GLN A 215 29.73 -0.60 -3.28
CA GLN A 215 29.18 -0.86 -4.62
C GLN A 215 28.13 0.19 -4.99
N ILE A 216 27.17 0.46 -4.09
CA ILE A 216 26.12 1.46 -4.32
C ILE A 216 26.72 2.86 -4.52
N ARG A 217 27.67 3.26 -3.67
CA ARG A 217 28.37 4.56 -3.81
C ARG A 217 29.06 4.68 -5.18
N ARG A 218 29.78 3.64 -5.60
CA ARG A 218 30.49 3.60 -6.90
C ARG A 218 29.51 3.74 -8.05
N ASN A 219 28.39 3.00 -8.04
CA ASN A 219 27.34 3.09 -9.05
C ASN A 219 26.74 4.49 -9.10
N GLN A 220 26.41 5.09 -7.97
CA GLN A 220 25.75 6.39 -7.91
C GLN A 220 26.69 7.56 -8.28
N ARG A 221 27.99 7.48 -7.97
CA ARG A 221 28.99 8.50 -8.37
C ARG A 221 29.21 8.54 -9.88
N SER A 222 28.93 7.48 -10.61
CA SER A 222 29.06 7.45 -12.07
C SER A 222 27.90 8.16 -12.80
N LYS A 223 26.85 8.57 -12.08
CA LYS A 223 25.62 9.14 -12.62
C LYS A 223 25.53 10.64 -12.36
N GLN A 224 24.86 11.33 -13.27
CA GLN A 224 24.52 12.75 -13.11
C GLN A 224 23.01 12.91 -13.10
N PHE A 225 22.51 13.65 -12.13
CA PHE A 225 21.08 13.96 -11.98
C PHE A 225 20.89 15.47 -12.06
N ALA A 226 19.72 15.89 -12.55
CA ALA A 226 19.29 17.28 -12.43
C ALA A 226 19.14 17.66 -10.95
N PRO A 227 19.14 18.94 -10.58
CA PRO A 227 18.86 19.34 -9.21
C PRO A 227 17.49 18.83 -8.76
N LEU A 228 17.41 18.36 -7.49
CA LEU A 228 16.15 17.93 -6.90
C LEU A 228 15.15 19.08 -6.88
N CYS A 229 13.97 18.85 -7.45
CA CYS A 229 12.80 19.72 -7.30
C CYS A 229 11.80 18.97 -6.40
N PRO A 230 11.75 19.29 -5.10
CA PRO A 230 10.82 18.61 -4.19
C PRO A 230 9.37 18.84 -4.62
N ILE A 231 8.63 17.75 -4.69
CA ILE A 231 7.19 17.76 -4.98
C ILE A 231 6.46 17.00 -3.88
N HIS A 232 5.20 17.32 -3.70
CA HIS A 232 4.32 16.65 -2.76
C HIS A 232 2.93 16.49 -3.36
N ARG A 233 2.19 15.49 -2.89
CA ARG A 233 0.78 15.30 -3.24
C ARG A 233 -0.01 16.52 -2.79
N ARG A 234 -0.80 17.07 -3.70
CA ARG A 234 -1.69 18.19 -3.36
C ARG A 234 -2.88 17.65 -2.55
N PRO A 235 -3.17 18.22 -1.36
CA PRO A 235 -4.32 17.82 -0.58
C PRO A 235 -5.63 18.01 -1.34
N ILE A 236 -6.50 17.01 -1.28
CA ILE A 236 -7.81 17.05 -1.93
C ILE A 236 -8.86 17.44 -0.90
N ARG A 237 -9.75 18.36 -1.26
CA ARG A 237 -10.92 18.67 -0.46
C ARG A 237 -12.04 17.70 -0.83
N GLU A 238 -12.15 16.65 -0.07
CA GLU A 238 -13.17 15.64 -0.24
C GLU A 238 -14.43 16.03 0.56
N ALA A 239 -15.63 15.85 -0.03
CA ALA A 239 -16.88 16.05 0.68
C ALA A 239 -17.07 15.02 1.78
N ALA A 240 -17.69 15.40 2.90
CA ALA A 240 -18.00 14.46 3.97
C ALA A 240 -19.04 13.40 3.51
N SER A 241 -20.02 13.82 2.69
CA SER A 241 -21.02 12.90 2.14
C SER A 241 -20.43 11.83 1.24
N VAL A 242 -21.13 10.72 1.10
CA VAL A 242 -20.81 9.67 0.13
C VAL A 242 -21.46 9.99 -1.23
N VAL A 243 -20.90 9.46 -2.31
CA VAL A 243 -21.43 9.60 -3.69
C VAL A 243 -22.75 8.84 -3.82
N ARG A 244 -22.78 7.62 -3.29
CA ARG A 244 -23.95 6.70 -3.35
C ARG A 244 -24.11 6.02 -2.00
N GLU A 245 -25.26 6.18 -1.36
CA GLU A 245 -25.59 5.45 -0.12
C GLU A 245 -25.79 3.96 -0.38
N ARG A 246 -26.27 3.61 -1.58
CA ARG A 246 -26.45 2.24 -2.02
C ARG A 246 -26.13 2.07 -3.51
N HIS A 247 -25.40 1.00 -3.81
CA HIS A 247 -25.12 0.58 -5.18
C HIS A 247 -25.29 -0.94 -5.31
N ALA A 248 -25.99 -1.39 -6.34
CA ALA A 248 -26.19 -2.81 -6.61
C ALA A 248 -26.03 -3.10 -8.10
N PHE A 249 -25.32 -4.18 -8.41
CA PHE A 249 -25.10 -4.65 -9.78
C PHE A 249 -24.94 -6.16 -9.81
N SER A 250 -24.93 -6.75 -11.01
CA SER A 250 -24.88 -8.22 -11.17
C SER A 250 -23.58 -8.65 -11.83
N MET A 251 -23.01 -9.74 -11.32
CA MET A 251 -21.85 -10.42 -11.89
C MET A 251 -22.10 -11.93 -12.01
N ASP A 252 -21.21 -12.64 -12.68
CA ASP A 252 -21.21 -14.10 -12.75
C ASP A 252 -20.63 -14.69 -11.45
N ILE A 253 -21.48 -14.75 -10.44
CA ILE A 253 -21.21 -15.29 -9.10
C ILE A 253 -22.38 -16.13 -8.64
N THR A 254 -22.18 -17.01 -7.67
CA THR A 254 -23.24 -17.91 -7.15
C THR A 254 -23.89 -17.38 -5.87
N VAL A 255 -23.12 -16.69 -5.03
CA VAL A 255 -23.59 -16.10 -3.77
C VAL A 255 -23.40 -14.59 -3.83
N PRO A 256 -24.37 -13.78 -3.40
CA PRO A 256 -24.20 -12.33 -3.34
C PRO A 256 -23.01 -11.95 -2.47
N LYS A 257 -22.24 -10.97 -2.92
CA LYS A 257 -21.17 -10.32 -2.13
C LYS A 257 -21.58 -8.91 -1.78
N LEU A 258 -21.25 -8.48 -0.59
CA LEU A 258 -21.54 -7.11 -0.20
C LEU A 258 -20.44 -6.51 0.69
N ALA A 259 -20.35 -5.20 0.57
CA ALA A 259 -19.52 -4.35 1.40
C ALA A 259 -20.37 -3.25 2.03
N VAL A 260 -20.15 -3.01 3.30
CA VAL A 260 -20.67 -1.86 4.04
C VAL A 260 -19.47 -1.02 4.46
N ALA A 261 -19.40 0.20 3.98
CA ALA A 261 -18.27 1.06 4.24
C ALA A 261 -18.70 2.43 4.76
N CYS A 262 -17.96 2.96 5.73
CA CYS A 262 -18.15 4.30 6.25
C CYS A 262 -16.93 5.15 5.91
N LYS A 263 -17.18 6.39 5.50
CA LYS A 263 -16.14 7.39 5.32
C LYS A 263 -15.75 7.94 6.70
N LEU A 264 -14.47 7.98 6.99
CA LEU A 264 -13.92 8.49 8.25
C LEU A 264 -13.18 9.81 8.04
N ALA A 265 -13.07 10.58 9.10
CA ALA A 265 -12.23 11.77 9.10
C ALA A 265 -10.74 11.40 8.93
N PRO A 266 -10.01 12.10 8.04
CA PRO A 266 -8.57 11.86 7.85
C PRO A 266 -7.75 12.26 9.09
N CYS A 267 -6.49 11.79 9.14
CA CYS A 267 -5.57 12.15 10.20
C CYS A 267 -4.19 12.47 9.59
N VAL A 268 -3.77 13.73 9.72
CA VAL A 268 -2.55 14.25 9.08
C VAL A 268 -1.29 13.74 9.79
N ASP A 269 -1.27 13.75 11.15
CA ASP A 269 -0.13 13.24 11.90
C ASP A 269 0.04 11.73 11.72
N ALA A 270 1.23 11.29 11.30
CA ALA A 270 1.46 9.92 10.88
C ALA A 270 1.41 8.91 12.02
N LEU A 271 1.97 9.24 13.20
CA LEU A 271 1.94 8.33 14.36
C LEU A 271 0.57 8.29 15.00
N GLU A 272 -0.11 9.44 15.12
CA GLU A 272 -1.49 9.48 15.62
C GLU A 272 -2.45 8.75 14.67
N ARG A 273 -2.26 8.88 13.36
CA ARG A 273 -3.00 8.12 12.35
C ARG A 273 -2.84 6.62 12.56
N LEU A 274 -1.60 6.15 12.69
CA LEU A 274 -1.31 4.74 12.94
C LEU A 274 -1.91 4.26 14.28
N ARG A 275 -1.83 5.08 15.35
CA ARG A 275 -2.46 4.78 16.64
C ARG A 275 -3.98 4.64 16.51
N ARG A 276 -4.63 5.58 15.83
CA ARG A 276 -6.09 5.56 15.62
C ARG A 276 -6.50 4.36 14.78
N GLU A 277 -5.76 4.05 13.73
CA GLU A 277 -6.01 2.88 12.88
C GLU A 277 -5.95 1.58 13.72
N TRP A 278 -4.92 1.42 14.56
CA TRP A 278 -4.82 0.28 15.45
C TRP A 278 -5.95 0.23 16.50
N CYS A 279 -6.35 1.36 17.06
CA CYS A 279 -7.50 1.40 17.97
C CYS A 279 -8.79 0.90 17.30
N ILE A 280 -9.05 1.36 16.07
CA ILE A 280 -10.23 0.93 15.30
C ILE A 280 -10.13 -0.55 14.94
N ARG A 281 -8.99 -1.03 14.47
CA ARG A 281 -8.75 -2.44 14.12
C ARG A 281 -8.93 -3.37 15.32
N LEU A 282 -8.43 -3.00 16.50
CA LEU A 282 -8.63 -3.75 17.73
C LEU A 282 -10.12 -3.78 18.14
N ALA A 283 -10.83 -2.66 17.98
CA ALA A 283 -12.28 -2.63 18.24
C ALA A 283 -13.07 -3.49 17.23
N GLN A 284 -12.70 -3.46 15.93
CA GLN A 284 -13.27 -4.36 14.92
C GLN A 284 -13.07 -5.82 15.34
N ASP A 285 -11.85 -6.20 15.73
CA ASP A 285 -11.56 -7.58 16.13
C ASP A 285 -12.36 -8.00 17.37
N LEU A 286 -12.49 -7.13 18.37
CA LEU A 286 -13.29 -7.43 19.57
C LEU A 286 -14.78 -7.57 19.26
N CYS A 287 -15.30 -6.79 18.30
CA CYS A 287 -16.73 -6.76 17.99
C CYS A 287 -17.12 -7.66 16.80
N PHE A 288 -16.21 -7.92 15.86
CA PHE A 288 -16.53 -8.56 14.57
C PHE A 288 -15.54 -9.68 14.19
N SER A 289 -15.09 -10.45 15.15
CA SER A 289 -14.29 -11.65 14.89
C SER A 289 -14.76 -12.83 15.73
N SER A 290 -14.05 -13.95 15.64
CA SER A 290 -14.32 -15.14 16.49
C SER A 290 -14.17 -14.89 18.00
N LEU A 291 -13.71 -13.71 18.41
CA LEU A 291 -13.72 -13.29 19.82
C LEU A 291 -15.12 -12.83 20.28
N ASN A 292 -15.98 -12.42 19.35
CA ASN A 292 -17.36 -12.08 19.70
C ASN A 292 -18.15 -13.35 19.99
N PRO A 293 -18.83 -13.46 21.15
CA PRO A 293 -19.61 -14.65 21.50
C PRO A 293 -20.72 -15.02 20.51
N GLN A 294 -21.17 -14.07 19.67
CA GLN A 294 -22.20 -14.31 18.66
C GLN A 294 -21.62 -14.75 17.30
N TYR A 295 -20.30 -14.74 17.12
CA TYR A 295 -19.68 -15.01 15.82
C TYR A 295 -20.09 -16.36 15.24
N GLN A 296 -20.06 -17.43 16.05
CA GLN A 296 -20.48 -18.76 15.61
C GLN A 296 -21.95 -18.78 15.17
N ARG A 297 -22.82 -18.06 15.89
CA ARG A 297 -24.24 -17.95 15.52
C ARG A 297 -24.41 -17.25 14.18
N TRP A 298 -23.62 -16.20 13.88
CA TRP A 298 -23.69 -15.52 12.57
C TRP A 298 -23.30 -16.44 11.41
N LEU A 299 -22.31 -17.32 11.63
CA LEU A 299 -21.93 -18.37 10.68
C LEU A 299 -23.07 -19.41 10.53
N ASP A 300 -23.57 -19.97 11.63
CA ASP A 300 -24.60 -21.01 11.61
C ASP A 300 -25.91 -20.51 10.97
N GLU A 301 -26.24 -19.26 11.19
CA GLU A 301 -27.38 -18.60 10.55
C GLU A 301 -27.09 -18.18 9.09
N GLY A 302 -25.86 -18.30 8.62
CA GLY A 302 -25.46 -17.90 7.25
C GLY A 302 -25.59 -16.39 7.01
N ILE A 303 -25.44 -15.57 8.07
CA ILE A 303 -25.36 -14.10 7.94
C ILE A 303 -23.99 -13.72 7.40
N ILE A 304 -22.95 -14.42 7.84
CA ILE A 304 -21.58 -14.33 7.36
C ILE A 304 -21.13 -15.70 6.83
N SER A 305 -20.07 -15.74 6.05
CA SER A 305 -19.40 -16.95 5.56
C SER A 305 -17.91 -16.93 5.93
N ASP A 306 -17.15 -17.90 5.43
CA ASP A 306 -15.69 -17.88 5.55
C ASP A 306 -15.05 -16.69 4.81
N PHE A 307 -15.74 -16.13 3.82
CA PHE A 307 -15.39 -14.88 3.17
C PHE A 307 -16.01 -13.71 3.94
N VAL A 308 -15.46 -13.41 5.09
CA VAL A 308 -15.89 -12.30 5.94
C VAL A 308 -14.68 -11.53 6.43
N GLY A 309 -14.78 -10.21 6.48
CA GLY A 309 -13.72 -9.38 7.03
C GLY A 309 -14.16 -7.97 7.33
N ALA A 310 -13.30 -7.32 8.08
CA ALA A 310 -13.36 -5.89 8.37
C ALA A 310 -11.98 -5.30 8.17
N ASP A 311 -11.94 -4.07 7.69
CA ASP A 311 -10.69 -3.34 7.52
C ASP A 311 -10.87 -1.86 7.81
N VAL A 312 -9.77 -1.19 8.12
CA VAL A 312 -9.69 0.26 8.30
C VAL A 312 -8.48 0.77 7.54
N ASP A 313 -8.66 1.84 6.80
CA ASP A 313 -7.61 2.56 6.09
C ASP A 313 -7.72 4.05 6.43
N LEU A 314 -6.69 4.58 7.06
CA LEU A 314 -6.59 6.00 7.41
C LEU A 314 -5.42 6.65 6.67
N GLY A 315 -5.72 7.65 5.87
CA GLY A 315 -4.75 8.51 5.20
C GLY A 315 -4.67 9.90 5.80
N ALA A 316 -3.76 10.71 5.26
CA ALA A 316 -3.65 12.13 5.61
C ALA A 316 -4.84 12.95 5.08
N ASP A 317 -5.54 12.46 4.08
CA ASP A 317 -6.64 13.12 3.36
C ASP A 317 -7.87 12.24 3.15
N HIS A 318 -7.88 11.01 3.67
CA HIS A 318 -9.01 10.08 3.59
C HIS A 318 -9.12 9.20 4.84
N GLY A 319 -10.25 8.51 4.97
CA GLY A 319 -10.45 7.44 5.93
C GLY A 319 -11.63 6.56 5.52
N VAL A 320 -11.46 5.27 5.69
CA VAL A 320 -12.46 4.24 5.37
C VAL A 320 -12.52 3.21 6.48
N LEU A 321 -13.72 2.88 6.91
CA LEU A 321 -14.03 1.70 7.72
C LEU A 321 -14.87 0.75 6.84
N LEU A 322 -14.44 -0.49 6.68
CA LEU A 322 -15.02 -1.44 5.76
C LEU A 322 -15.39 -2.73 6.47
N PHE A 323 -16.57 -3.29 6.15
CA PHE A 323 -17.02 -4.63 6.49
C PHE A 323 -17.51 -5.33 5.23
N TYR A 324 -17.16 -6.59 5.02
CA TYR A 324 -17.58 -7.33 3.83
C TYR A 324 -17.84 -8.80 4.12
N THR A 325 -18.70 -9.40 3.31
CA THR A 325 -18.97 -10.84 3.32
C THR A 325 -19.60 -11.28 2.01
N GLU A 326 -19.74 -12.60 1.83
CA GLU A 326 -20.67 -13.19 0.87
C GLU A 326 -21.80 -13.91 1.61
N THR A 327 -23.05 -13.64 1.26
CA THR A 327 -24.23 -14.21 1.91
C THR A 327 -25.50 -14.00 1.10
N GLN A 328 -26.43 -14.96 1.20
CA GLN A 328 -27.81 -14.78 0.70
C GLN A 328 -28.63 -13.82 1.59
N LYS A 329 -28.16 -13.55 2.81
CA LYS A 329 -28.87 -12.76 3.83
C LYS A 329 -28.33 -11.32 3.90
N THR A 330 -28.26 -10.63 2.77
CA THR A 330 -27.64 -9.30 2.66
C THR A 330 -28.20 -8.29 3.66
N ALA A 331 -29.53 -8.24 3.85
CA ALA A 331 -30.15 -7.31 4.83
C ALA A 331 -29.81 -7.66 6.28
N ALA A 332 -29.62 -8.95 6.59
CA ALA A 332 -29.20 -9.36 7.94
C ALA A 332 -27.75 -8.98 8.21
N PHE A 333 -26.87 -9.05 7.22
CA PHE A 333 -25.50 -8.58 7.36
C PHE A 333 -25.43 -7.05 7.52
N GLU A 334 -26.23 -6.30 6.78
CA GLU A 334 -26.31 -4.83 6.97
C GLU A 334 -26.72 -4.47 8.40
N ALA A 335 -27.76 -5.16 8.95
CA ALA A 335 -28.19 -4.98 10.32
C ALA A 335 -27.11 -5.41 11.34
N LEU A 336 -26.37 -6.49 11.05
CA LEU A 336 -25.24 -6.92 11.87
C LEU A 336 -24.15 -5.85 11.94
N VAL A 337 -23.78 -5.25 10.78
CA VAL A 337 -22.77 -4.17 10.77
C VAL A 337 -23.26 -2.95 11.56
N ASP A 338 -24.54 -2.60 11.48
CA ASP A 338 -25.11 -1.52 12.30
C ASP A 338 -24.99 -1.80 13.80
N ASP A 339 -25.21 -3.05 14.21
CA ASP A 339 -25.08 -3.45 15.61
C ASP A 339 -23.61 -3.50 16.04
N VAL A 340 -22.70 -3.97 15.19
CA VAL A 340 -21.24 -3.93 15.44
C VAL A 340 -20.76 -2.49 15.61
N CYS A 341 -21.17 -1.57 14.75
CA CYS A 341 -20.80 -0.14 14.87
C CYS A 341 -21.30 0.47 16.20
N LYS A 342 -22.52 0.13 16.63
CA LYS A 342 -23.04 0.54 17.95
C LYS A 342 -22.23 -0.08 19.09
N GLN A 343 -21.87 -1.36 18.97
CA GLN A 343 -21.03 -2.04 19.96
C GLN A 343 -19.66 -1.40 20.07
N MET A 344 -19.01 -1.04 18.97
CA MET A 344 -17.72 -0.34 18.96
C MET A 344 -17.80 0.99 19.75
N ALA A 345 -18.85 1.78 19.56
CA ALA A 345 -19.04 3.06 20.26
C ALA A 345 -19.32 2.90 21.78
N ALA A 346 -19.88 1.77 22.19
CA ALA A 346 -20.25 1.45 23.56
C ALA A 346 -19.45 0.28 24.16
N LEU A 347 -18.30 -0.04 23.56
CA LEU A 347 -17.50 -1.23 23.87
C LEU A 347 -17.09 -1.22 25.33
N THR A 348 -17.30 -2.35 26.00
CA THR A 348 -16.61 -2.68 27.26
C THR A 348 -15.46 -3.60 26.89
N VAL A 349 -14.26 -3.09 26.99
CA VAL A 349 -13.06 -3.84 26.60
C VAL A 349 -12.75 -4.89 27.64
N ASP A 350 -12.72 -6.15 27.24
CA ASP A 350 -12.16 -7.22 28.04
C ASP A 350 -10.62 -7.16 27.94
N GLU A 351 -9.97 -6.89 29.04
CA GLU A 351 -8.51 -6.75 29.10
C GLU A 351 -7.77 -8.02 28.70
N GLU A 352 -8.28 -9.21 29.02
CA GLU A 352 -7.65 -10.47 28.63
C GLU A 352 -7.74 -10.67 27.10
N ALA A 353 -8.89 -10.38 26.51
CA ALA A 353 -9.09 -10.42 25.06
C ALA A 353 -8.22 -9.37 24.35
N LEU A 354 -8.13 -8.15 24.90
CA LEU A 354 -7.25 -7.11 24.36
C LEU A 354 -5.78 -7.52 24.38
N GLN A 355 -5.29 -8.05 25.51
CA GLN A 355 -3.90 -8.53 25.61
C GLN A 355 -3.63 -9.68 24.63
N SER A 356 -4.57 -10.59 24.45
CA SER A 356 -4.46 -11.70 23.49
C SER A 356 -4.34 -11.17 22.04
N LEU A 357 -5.13 -10.17 21.68
CA LEU A 357 -5.04 -9.51 20.37
C LEU A 357 -3.70 -8.80 20.18
N LYS A 358 -3.27 -8.03 21.18
CA LYS A 358 -1.97 -7.34 21.15
C LYS A 358 -0.82 -8.34 20.96
N HIS A 359 -0.82 -9.44 21.70
CA HIS A 359 0.18 -10.51 21.56
C HIS A 359 0.13 -11.15 20.15
N ARG A 360 -1.06 -11.38 19.60
CA ARG A 360 -1.22 -11.90 18.24
C ARG A 360 -0.61 -10.96 17.20
N TYR A 361 -0.93 -9.68 17.26
CA TYR A 361 -0.41 -8.68 16.32
C TYR A 361 1.09 -8.43 16.50
N PHE A 362 1.56 -8.32 17.74
CA PHE A 362 2.98 -8.23 18.05
C PHE A 362 3.75 -9.44 17.51
N GLY A 363 3.24 -10.66 17.79
CA GLY A 363 3.82 -11.89 17.25
C GLY A 363 3.84 -11.93 15.72
N SER A 364 2.84 -11.35 15.04
CA SER A 364 2.85 -11.20 13.59
C SER A 364 3.91 -10.20 13.12
N ALA A 365 4.02 -9.05 13.78
CA ALA A 365 5.05 -8.05 13.49
C ALA A 365 6.47 -8.60 13.71
N VAL A 366 6.69 -9.38 14.76
CA VAL A 366 7.99 -10.05 14.97
C VAL A 366 8.28 -11.10 13.90
N ARG A 367 7.27 -11.87 13.47
CA ARG A 367 7.45 -12.83 12.37
C ARG A 367 7.80 -12.16 11.05
N SER A 368 7.25 -10.96 10.77
CA SER A 368 7.58 -10.22 9.55
C SER A 368 9.06 -9.81 9.48
N LEU A 369 9.76 -9.70 10.63
CA LEU A 369 11.22 -9.51 10.67
C LEU A 369 12.02 -10.74 10.18
N GLY A 370 11.38 -11.88 9.98
CA GLY A 370 11.96 -13.05 9.31
C GLY A 370 11.79 -13.03 7.78
N SER A 371 10.94 -12.18 7.25
CA SER A 371 10.67 -12.01 5.83
C SER A 371 11.43 -10.81 5.27
N PHE A 372 12.28 -11.03 4.27
CA PHE A 372 13.08 -9.97 3.65
C PHE A 372 12.20 -8.96 2.92
N ASP A 373 11.14 -9.45 2.28
CA ASP A 373 10.17 -8.63 1.58
C ASP A 373 9.40 -7.73 2.55
N ASP A 374 8.93 -8.28 3.68
CA ASP A 374 8.18 -7.53 4.70
C ASP A 374 9.05 -6.47 5.40
N ILE A 375 10.32 -6.79 5.67
CA ILE A 375 11.28 -5.80 6.20
C ILE A 375 11.45 -4.65 5.23
N ALA A 376 11.72 -4.95 3.95
CA ALA A 376 12.01 -3.93 2.97
C ALA A 376 10.82 -3.01 2.73
N ILE A 377 9.65 -3.58 2.45
CA ILE A 377 8.44 -2.78 2.18
C ILE A 377 7.92 -2.07 3.43
N GLY A 378 7.98 -2.73 4.59
CA GLY A 378 7.57 -2.12 5.86
C GLY A 378 8.43 -0.92 6.24
N TYR A 379 9.76 -1.02 6.05
CA TYR A 379 10.66 0.11 6.28
C TYR A 379 10.41 1.25 5.29
N ILE A 380 10.24 0.96 4.01
CA ILE A 380 9.93 1.96 2.97
C ILE A 380 8.64 2.70 3.31
N ARG A 381 7.57 1.99 3.61
CA ARG A 381 6.27 2.56 3.93
C ARG A 381 6.30 3.46 5.17
N SER A 382 6.94 3.00 6.24
CA SER A 382 7.09 3.80 7.45
C SER A 382 7.89 5.09 7.19
N ALA A 383 9.00 4.97 6.44
CA ALA A 383 9.85 6.12 6.10
C ALA A 383 9.15 7.13 5.17
N PHE A 384 8.36 6.66 4.20
CA PHE A 384 7.57 7.54 3.32
C PHE A 384 6.38 8.17 4.06
N ALA A 385 5.77 7.44 5.01
CA ALA A 385 4.74 7.98 5.88
C ALA A 385 5.27 8.94 6.95
N GLY A 386 6.59 8.97 7.19
CA GLY A 386 7.25 9.94 8.08
C GLY A 386 7.38 9.47 9.54
N TYR A 387 7.37 8.17 9.81
CA TYR A 387 7.60 7.63 11.15
C TYR A 387 8.69 6.55 11.17
N ASP A 388 9.26 6.31 12.35
CA ASP A 388 10.26 5.25 12.55
C ASP A 388 9.62 3.87 12.49
N TYR A 389 10.25 2.93 11.77
CA TYR A 389 9.73 1.58 11.54
C TYR A 389 9.42 0.83 12.84
N PHE A 390 10.33 0.87 13.82
CA PHE A 390 10.13 0.18 15.10
C PHE A 390 9.15 0.91 16.01
N ALA A 391 9.10 2.24 15.96
CA ALA A 391 8.06 2.99 16.65
C ALA A 391 6.66 2.60 16.16
N GLY A 392 6.51 2.32 14.87
CA GLY A 392 5.28 1.76 14.30
C GLY A 392 4.94 0.37 14.86
N MET A 393 5.93 -0.49 15.05
CA MET A 393 5.73 -1.81 15.68
C MET A 393 5.38 -1.71 17.17
N ASP A 394 5.99 -0.76 17.88
CA ASP A 394 5.80 -0.58 19.32
C ASP A 394 4.45 0.04 19.68
N ILE A 395 3.79 0.71 18.74
CA ILE A 395 2.55 1.46 19.00
C ILE A 395 1.43 0.57 19.53
N ILE A 396 1.35 -0.69 19.07
CA ILE A 396 0.34 -1.66 19.50
C ILE A 396 0.43 -1.94 21.00
N ASP A 397 1.66 -2.08 21.51
CA ASP A 397 1.88 -2.37 22.94
C ASP A 397 1.44 -1.20 23.83
N ALA A 398 1.54 0.02 23.35
CA ALA A 398 1.20 1.22 24.07
C ALA A 398 -0.32 1.48 24.16
N ILE A 399 -1.14 0.90 23.26
CA ILE A 399 -2.59 1.11 23.24
C ILE A 399 -3.24 0.50 24.47
N ARG A 400 -4.11 1.27 25.13
CA ARG A 400 -4.91 0.87 26.28
C ARG A 400 -6.39 0.82 25.90
N ALA A 401 -7.19 0.20 26.77
CA ALA A 401 -8.65 0.13 26.59
C ALA A 401 -9.28 1.52 26.42
N GLU A 402 -8.81 2.50 27.21
CA GLU A 402 -9.31 3.88 27.15
C GLU A 402 -9.03 4.53 25.79
N ASP A 403 -7.88 4.26 25.19
CA ASP A 403 -7.51 4.80 23.86
C ASP A 403 -8.46 4.28 22.79
N ILE A 404 -8.81 2.99 22.84
CA ILE A 404 -9.77 2.36 21.92
C ILE A 404 -11.15 3.02 22.07
N LEU A 405 -11.61 3.18 23.32
CA LEU A 405 -12.91 3.78 23.61
C LEU A 405 -13.00 5.24 23.16
N GLU A 406 -11.94 6.02 23.40
CA GLU A 406 -11.85 7.42 22.97
C GLU A 406 -11.97 7.53 21.45
N VAL A 407 -11.17 6.74 20.72
CA VAL A 407 -11.18 6.73 19.26
C VAL A 407 -12.53 6.29 18.73
N CYS A 408 -13.09 5.17 19.21
CA CYS A 408 -14.37 4.64 18.73
C CYS A 408 -15.54 5.61 18.97
N ARG A 409 -15.56 6.30 20.10
CA ARG A 409 -16.60 7.33 20.40
C ARG A 409 -16.48 8.57 19.54
N SER A 410 -15.28 8.84 19.00
CA SER A 410 -15.04 9.99 18.10
C SER A 410 -15.42 9.70 16.65
N LEU A 411 -15.72 8.45 16.26
CA LEU A 411 -16.03 8.08 14.90
C LEU A 411 -17.41 8.59 14.50
N ASP A 412 -17.45 9.33 13.38
CA ASP A 412 -18.70 9.62 12.68
C ASP A 412 -18.93 8.53 11.61
N LEU A 413 -19.87 7.65 11.85
CA LEU A 413 -20.24 6.52 10.97
C LEU A 413 -21.51 6.80 10.15
N THR A 414 -21.97 8.07 10.09
CA THR A 414 -23.20 8.45 9.36
C THR A 414 -22.99 8.48 7.85
N HIS A 415 -21.79 8.74 7.38
CA HIS A 415 -21.42 8.80 5.96
C HIS A 415 -21.11 7.39 5.41
N ARG A 416 -22.17 6.65 5.12
CA ARG A 416 -22.11 5.21 4.83
C ARG A 416 -22.54 4.90 3.39
N SER A 417 -21.93 3.87 2.81
CA SER A 417 -22.32 3.26 1.55
C SER A 417 -22.47 1.75 1.70
N VAL A 418 -23.44 1.18 1.00
CA VAL A 418 -23.63 -0.28 0.86
C VAL A 418 -23.51 -0.65 -0.61
N VAL A 419 -22.57 -1.54 -0.93
CA VAL A 419 -22.37 -2.06 -2.28
C VAL A 419 -22.69 -3.54 -2.31
N VAL A 420 -23.54 -3.98 -3.25
CA VAL A 420 -24.00 -5.36 -3.35
C VAL A 420 -23.78 -5.88 -4.77
N ILE A 421 -23.06 -6.98 -4.90
CA ILE A 421 -22.97 -7.76 -6.12
C ILE A 421 -23.98 -8.91 -6.02
N THR A 422 -24.87 -9.00 -7.00
CA THR A 422 -25.85 -10.07 -7.09
C THR A 422 -25.51 -11.05 -8.22
N PRO A 423 -25.88 -12.35 -8.12
CA PRO A 423 -25.77 -13.28 -9.24
C PRO A 423 -26.50 -12.76 -10.48
N LYS A 424 -25.91 -12.95 -11.67
CA LYS A 424 -26.65 -12.79 -12.93
C LYS A 424 -27.78 -13.84 -13.00
N ARG A 425 -28.96 -13.41 -13.35
CA ARG A 425 -30.12 -14.29 -13.58
C ARG A 425 -30.00 -15.01 -14.93
#